data_d9b945aa84a128fd8ff260984a6dbd8e
#
_entry.id   d9b945aa84a128fd8ff260984a6dbd8e
#
_cell.length_a   1.000
_cell.length_b   1.000
_cell.length_c   1.000
_cell.angle_alpha   90.00
_cell.angle_beta   90.00
_cell.angle_gamma   90.00
#
_symmetry.space_group_name_H-M   'P 1'
#
loop_
_entity.id
_entity.type
_entity.pdbx_description
1 polymer ?
#
loop_
_entity_poly.entity_id
_entity_poly.type
_entity_poly.pdbx_seq_one_letter_code
_entity_poly.pdbx_strand_id
1 'polypeptide(L)'
;ESTDNTFIGSGGLSQFAWSNGFRIFNSTNIGFNLMYVFGAIDKQNQSSLASDPSSIGYYTQLSSNETYKSFLFSIALAHKMKINETHEMNFGITYQHSGQLNGLKDVFLSRYIESSLVQVGSPIPISNEENTTFDLPKKLSFGLSYGLVDKYRIGLDINLANWTSNGTNNTRVQNTQEFILGGEMTPDSRNITNY
;
A
#
# COMPACT_ATOMS: atom_id res chain seq x y z
N GLU A 1 0.86 34.19 20.17
CA GLU A 1 -0.14 33.10 20.35
C GLU A 1 0.38 31.86 19.65
N SER A 2 0.47 30.74 20.36
CA SER A 2 0.82 29.44 19.75
C SER A 2 -0.46 28.68 19.43
N THR A 3 -0.46 27.99 18.30
CA THR A 3 -1.55 27.11 17.89
C THR A 3 -1.05 25.66 17.94
N ASP A 4 -1.76 24.83 18.67
CA ASP A 4 -1.50 23.38 18.67
C ASP A 4 -2.35 22.70 17.61
N ASN A 5 -1.70 21.88 16.77
CA ASN A 5 -2.36 21.10 15.72
C ASN A 5 -2.11 19.61 15.94
N THR A 6 -3.20 18.85 16.01
CA THR A 6 -3.16 17.39 16.12
C THR A 6 -3.78 16.77 14.87
N PHE A 7 -3.05 15.84 14.25
CA PHE A 7 -3.51 15.10 13.08
C PHE A 7 -3.77 13.65 13.46
N ILE A 8 -4.99 13.17 13.19
CA ILE A 8 -5.42 11.80 13.46
C ILE A 8 -5.86 11.19 12.14
N GLY A 9 -5.37 9.99 11.85
CA GLY A 9 -5.80 9.21 10.70
C GLY A 9 -6.25 7.83 11.13
N SER A 10 -7.34 7.35 10.55
CA SER A 10 -7.88 6.01 10.77
C SER A 10 -8.47 5.43 9.50
N GLY A 11 -8.88 4.17 9.53
CA GLY A 11 -9.42 3.48 8.38
C GLY A 11 -8.37 2.66 7.62
N GLY A 12 -8.69 2.28 6.39
CA GLY A 12 -7.80 1.50 5.56
C GLY A 12 -8.44 1.07 4.25
N LEU A 13 -7.60 0.56 3.36
CA LEU A 13 -8.02 -0.01 2.09
C LEU A 13 -7.89 -1.53 2.15
N SER A 14 -8.89 -2.22 1.65
CA SER A 14 -8.93 -3.66 1.46
C SER A 14 -8.86 -3.98 -0.02
N GLN A 15 -8.38 -5.16 -0.36
CA GLN A 15 -8.38 -5.61 -1.75
C GLN A 15 -8.89 -7.05 -1.87
N PHE A 16 -9.64 -7.29 -2.92
CA PHE A 16 -9.92 -8.62 -3.44
C PHE A 16 -9.07 -8.83 -4.68
N ALA A 17 -8.29 -9.91 -4.72
CA ALA A 17 -7.39 -10.20 -5.83
C ALA A 17 -7.76 -11.54 -6.48
N TRP A 18 -7.83 -11.55 -7.81
CA TRP A 18 -8.00 -12.73 -8.62
C TRP A 18 -6.77 -12.90 -9.51
N SER A 19 -6.02 -13.97 -9.28
CA SER A 19 -4.75 -14.25 -9.93
C SER A 19 -4.84 -15.52 -10.76
N ASN A 20 -4.30 -15.49 -11.98
CA ASN A 20 -4.17 -16.66 -12.84
C ASN A 20 -2.78 -16.73 -13.44
N GLY A 21 -2.30 -17.95 -13.61
CA GLY A 21 -1.02 -18.22 -14.24
C GLY A 21 -1.16 -19.29 -15.31
N PHE A 22 -0.49 -19.07 -16.44
CA PHE A 22 -0.48 -20.00 -17.58
C PHE A 22 0.95 -20.36 -17.92
N ARG A 23 1.18 -21.64 -18.13
CA ARG A 23 2.44 -22.13 -18.69
C ARG A 23 2.39 -21.98 -20.21
N ILE A 24 3.29 -21.16 -20.77
CA ILE A 24 3.37 -20.93 -22.22
C ILE A 24 4.37 -21.92 -22.84
N PHE A 25 5.50 -22.12 -22.14
CA PHE A 25 6.54 -23.07 -22.53
C PHE A 25 6.92 -23.92 -21.33
N ASN A 26 7.68 -25.00 -21.56
CA ASN A 26 8.06 -25.92 -20.48
C ASN A 26 8.70 -25.23 -19.26
N SER A 27 9.31 -24.07 -19.45
CA SER A 27 10.04 -23.35 -18.40
C SER A 27 9.53 -21.93 -18.15
N THR A 28 8.50 -21.47 -18.89
CA THR A 28 8.04 -20.09 -18.84
C THR A 28 6.56 -20.02 -18.49
N ASN A 29 6.24 -19.21 -17.48
CA ASN A 29 4.87 -18.95 -17.07
C ASN A 29 4.58 -17.46 -17.20
N ILE A 30 3.37 -17.13 -17.65
CA ILE A 30 2.82 -15.78 -17.58
C ILE A 30 1.72 -15.77 -16.54
N GLY A 31 1.67 -14.72 -15.74
CA GLY A 31 0.60 -14.47 -14.77
C GLY A 31 -0.07 -13.15 -15.01
N PHE A 32 -1.32 -13.06 -14.65
CA PHE A 32 -2.01 -11.80 -14.51
C PHE A 32 -2.78 -11.79 -13.18
N ASN A 33 -2.95 -10.60 -12.66
CA ASN A 33 -3.66 -10.38 -11.42
C ASN A 33 -4.58 -9.17 -11.58
N LEU A 34 -5.87 -9.37 -11.31
CA LEU A 34 -6.89 -8.35 -11.25
C LEU A 34 -7.23 -8.11 -9.79
N MET A 35 -7.15 -6.85 -9.34
CA MET A 35 -7.42 -6.47 -7.96
C MET A 35 -8.55 -5.46 -7.94
N TYR A 36 -9.54 -5.68 -7.09
CA TYR A 36 -10.55 -4.69 -6.71
C TYR A 36 -10.18 -4.13 -5.35
N VAL A 37 -9.84 -2.84 -5.31
CA VAL A 37 -9.46 -2.12 -4.09
C VAL A 37 -10.64 -1.28 -3.64
N PHE A 38 -10.94 -1.31 -2.35
CA PHE A 38 -12.04 -0.56 -1.74
C PHE A 38 -11.74 -0.26 -0.27
N GLY A 39 -12.38 0.78 0.27
CA GLY A 39 -12.27 1.12 1.68
C GLY A 39 -12.51 2.59 1.95
N ALA A 40 -12.29 2.99 3.21
CA ALA A 40 -12.46 4.35 3.66
C ALA A 40 -11.26 4.79 4.52
N ILE A 41 -10.92 6.06 4.40
CA ILE A 41 -9.88 6.72 5.19
C ILE A 41 -10.49 7.95 5.85
N ASP A 42 -10.43 7.99 7.19
CA ASP A 42 -10.85 9.11 7.99
C ASP A 42 -9.62 9.92 8.42
N LYS A 43 -9.69 11.22 8.21
CA LYS A 43 -8.66 12.18 8.63
C LYS A 43 -9.29 13.24 9.49
N GLN A 44 -8.67 13.55 10.61
CA GLN A 44 -9.09 14.61 11.50
C GLN A 44 -7.91 15.53 11.76
N ASN A 45 -8.14 16.82 11.62
CA ASN A 45 -7.20 17.87 12.01
C ASN A 45 -7.86 18.70 13.09
N GLN A 46 -7.29 18.67 14.28
CA GLN A 46 -7.73 19.43 15.43
C GLN A 46 -6.78 20.62 15.63
N SER A 47 -7.35 21.80 15.76
CA SER A 47 -6.61 23.03 16.02
C SER A 47 -7.17 23.71 17.27
N SER A 48 -6.32 23.92 18.26
CA SER A 48 -6.62 24.70 19.45
C SER A 48 -5.70 25.91 19.53
N LEU A 49 -6.22 27.01 20.09
CA LEU A 49 -5.42 28.16 20.48
C LEU A 49 -4.97 27.91 21.91
N ALA A 50 -3.70 28.13 22.21
CA ALA A 50 -3.21 28.11 23.57
C ALA A 50 -3.99 29.17 24.38
N SER A 51 -4.87 28.73 25.23
CA SER A 51 -5.77 29.57 26.01
C SER A 51 -5.17 29.90 27.35
N ASP A 52 -5.55 31.05 27.91
CA ASP A 52 -5.34 31.36 29.33
C ASP A 52 -5.97 30.22 30.17
N PRO A 53 -5.28 29.64 31.17
CA PRO A 53 -5.80 28.58 32.04
C PRO A 53 -7.15 28.90 32.71
N SER A 54 -7.53 30.17 32.75
CA SER A 54 -8.79 30.67 33.34
C SER A 54 -9.96 30.74 32.32
N SER A 55 -9.71 30.48 31.03
CA SER A 55 -10.74 30.53 29.99
C SER A 55 -11.23 29.14 29.59
N ILE A 56 -12.47 29.06 29.09
CA ILE A 56 -12.98 27.82 28.46
C ILE A 56 -12.27 27.67 27.11
N GLY A 57 -11.37 26.67 27.03
CA GLY A 57 -10.68 26.32 25.79
C GLY A 57 -11.65 25.69 24.78
N TYR A 58 -11.50 26.08 23.53
CA TYR A 58 -12.20 25.46 22.40
C TYR A 58 -11.18 24.96 21.37
N TYR A 59 -11.44 23.82 20.78
CA TYR A 59 -10.73 23.40 19.56
C TYR A 59 -11.69 23.22 18.39
N THR A 60 -11.16 23.45 17.22
CA THR A 60 -11.86 23.25 15.96
C THR A 60 -11.34 21.95 15.34
N GLN A 61 -12.23 21.11 14.88
CA GLN A 61 -11.90 19.86 14.21
C GLN A 61 -12.42 19.87 12.78
N LEU A 62 -11.50 19.71 11.83
CA LEU A 62 -11.81 19.43 10.44
C LEU A 62 -11.74 17.92 10.24
N SER A 63 -12.89 17.30 9.97
CA SER A 63 -13.01 15.86 9.70
C SER A 63 -13.20 15.63 8.20
N SER A 64 -12.42 14.75 7.61
CA SER A 64 -12.54 14.32 6.22
C SER A 64 -12.73 12.81 6.17
N ASN A 65 -13.84 12.37 5.60
CA ASN A 65 -14.09 10.97 5.29
C ASN A 65 -13.92 10.77 3.78
N GLU A 66 -13.02 9.87 3.38
CA GLU A 66 -12.69 9.59 1.99
C GLU A 66 -12.95 8.11 1.71
N THR A 67 -13.92 7.79 0.86
CA THR A 67 -14.21 6.43 0.41
C THR A 67 -13.62 6.20 -0.97
N TYR A 68 -12.94 5.06 -1.16
CA TYR A 68 -12.25 4.73 -2.41
C TYR A 68 -12.71 3.39 -2.97
N LYS A 69 -12.76 3.29 -4.30
CA LYS A 69 -12.96 2.03 -5.03
C LYS A 69 -12.30 2.11 -6.40
N SER A 70 -11.60 1.05 -6.80
CA SER A 70 -11.01 0.97 -8.14
C SER A 70 -10.57 -0.44 -8.49
N PHE A 71 -10.36 -0.67 -9.80
CA PHE A 71 -9.71 -1.87 -10.31
C PHE A 71 -8.26 -1.58 -10.67
N LEU A 72 -7.39 -2.49 -10.26
CA LEU A 72 -5.97 -2.50 -10.60
C LEU A 72 -5.62 -3.81 -11.29
N PHE A 73 -4.59 -3.79 -12.11
CA PHE A 73 -4.09 -5.00 -12.73
C PHE A 73 -2.56 -5.06 -12.69
N SER A 74 -2.05 -6.26 -12.66
CA SER A 74 -0.62 -6.53 -12.85
C SER A 74 -0.42 -7.75 -13.74
N ILE A 75 0.73 -7.77 -14.40
CA ILE A 75 1.19 -8.89 -15.22
C ILE A 75 2.54 -9.38 -14.70
N ALA A 76 2.79 -10.65 -14.85
CA ALA A 76 4.03 -11.27 -14.40
C ALA A 76 4.53 -12.27 -15.44
N LEU A 77 5.85 -12.37 -15.52
CA LEU A 77 6.55 -13.40 -16.28
C LEU A 77 7.50 -14.11 -15.32
N ALA A 78 7.49 -15.43 -15.34
CA ALA A 78 8.43 -16.25 -14.59
C ALA A 78 9.07 -17.26 -15.53
N HIS A 79 10.39 -17.38 -15.47
CA HIS A 79 11.15 -18.32 -16.26
C HIS A 79 12.06 -19.15 -15.35
N LYS A 80 11.98 -20.48 -15.50
CA LYS A 80 12.81 -21.43 -14.77
C LYS A 80 13.84 -22.02 -15.72
N MET A 81 15.11 -21.86 -15.41
CA MET A 81 16.24 -22.40 -16.17
C MET A 81 16.94 -23.47 -15.35
N LYS A 82 17.01 -24.68 -15.89
CA LYS A 82 17.86 -25.74 -15.34
C LYS A 82 19.27 -25.57 -15.89
N ILE A 83 20.23 -25.34 -15.02
CA ILE A 83 21.67 -25.23 -15.39
C ILE A 83 22.24 -26.62 -15.58
N ASN A 84 21.88 -27.53 -14.68
CA ASN A 84 22.18 -28.98 -14.76
C ASN A 84 21.10 -29.75 -14.01
N GLU A 85 21.32 -31.05 -13.74
CA GLU A 85 20.36 -31.92 -13.05
C GLU A 85 20.05 -31.48 -11.62
N THR A 86 20.98 -30.76 -10.99
CA THR A 86 20.91 -30.39 -9.58
C THR A 86 20.73 -28.90 -9.34
N HIS A 87 21.11 -28.04 -10.28
CA HIS A 87 21.09 -26.59 -10.12
C HIS A 87 20.03 -25.95 -10.99
N GLU A 88 19.28 -25.04 -10.39
CA GLU A 88 18.25 -24.27 -11.08
C GLU A 88 18.39 -22.78 -10.79
N MET A 89 17.96 -21.98 -11.77
CA MET A 89 17.85 -20.54 -11.65
C MET A 89 16.45 -20.11 -12.09
N ASN A 90 15.84 -19.21 -11.33
CA ASN A 90 14.52 -18.68 -11.66
C ASN A 90 14.63 -17.16 -11.81
N PHE A 91 13.99 -16.65 -12.85
CA PHE A 91 13.83 -15.23 -13.12
C PHE A 91 12.36 -14.87 -13.01
N GLY A 92 12.07 -13.75 -12.41
CA GLY A 92 10.73 -13.19 -12.34
C GLY A 92 10.74 -11.71 -12.70
N ILE A 93 9.71 -11.28 -13.40
CA ILE A 93 9.42 -9.86 -13.60
C ILE A 93 7.93 -9.66 -13.37
N THR A 94 7.58 -8.62 -12.62
CA THR A 94 6.19 -8.24 -12.39
C THR A 94 6.03 -6.75 -12.68
N TYR A 95 5.03 -6.42 -13.46
CA TYR A 95 4.65 -5.05 -13.73
C TYR A 95 3.23 -4.80 -13.25
N GLN A 96 3.08 -3.85 -12.34
CA GLN A 96 1.78 -3.32 -11.91
C GLN A 96 1.60 -1.93 -12.52
N HIS A 97 0.54 -1.79 -13.28
CA HIS A 97 0.18 -0.50 -13.85
C HIS A 97 -0.17 0.50 -12.74
N SER A 98 0.15 1.77 -12.98
CA SER A 98 -0.34 2.85 -12.12
C SER A 98 -1.87 2.86 -12.14
N GLY A 99 -2.48 2.96 -10.99
CA GLY A 99 -3.93 3.06 -10.87
C GLY A 99 -4.32 4.35 -10.18
N GLN A 100 -5.49 4.84 -10.53
CA GLN A 100 -6.14 5.92 -9.82
C GLN A 100 -7.31 5.32 -9.02
N LEU A 101 -7.26 5.44 -7.71
CA LEU A 101 -8.40 5.12 -6.87
C LEU A 101 -9.37 6.30 -6.95
N ASN A 102 -10.56 6.03 -7.46
CA ASN A 102 -11.63 7.01 -7.50
C ASN A 102 -12.42 6.94 -6.21
N GLY A 103 -12.79 8.07 -5.67
CA GLY A 103 -13.48 8.15 -4.40
C GLY A 103 -14.39 9.35 -4.26
N LEU A 104 -15.11 9.34 -3.15
CA LEU A 104 -15.93 10.46 -2.68
C LEU A 104 -15.35 10.94 -1.35
N LYS A 105 -15.40 12.24 -1.14
CA LYS A 105 -14.86 12.92 0.02
C LYS A 105 -15.93 13.80 0.64
N ASP A 106 -16.15 13.61 1.93
CA ASP A 106 -16.98 14.45 2.76
C ASP A 106 -16.10 15.20 3.76
N VAL A 107 -16.33 16.49 3.94
CA VAL A 107 -15.58 17.33 4.88
C VAL A 107 -16.54 18.09 5.77
N PHE A 108 -16.31 17.97 7.08
CA PHE A 108 -17.09 18.63 8.11
C PHE A 108 -16.19 19.44 9.06
N LEU A 109 -16.67 20.62 9.44
CA LEU A 109 -16.06 21.45 10.46
C LEU A 109 -16.90 21.37 11.73
N SER A 110 -16.28 20.98 12.83
CA SER A 110 -16.91 20.89 14.14
C SER A 110 -16.12 21.69 15.16
N ARG A 111 -16.79 22.16 16.20
CA ARG A 111 -16.17 22.84 17.36
C ARG A 111 -16.45 22.05 18.62
N TYR A 112 -15.47 21.96 19.47
CA TYR A 112 -15.55 21.22 20.74
C TYR A 112 -15.05 22.07 21.90
N ILE A 113 -15.59 21.79 23.10
CA ILE A 113 -15.04 22.31 24.36
C ILE A 113 -13.88 21.41 24.76
N GLU A 114 -12.71 21.98 24.96
CA GLU A 114 -11.47 21.23 25.21
C GLU A 114 -11.54 20.39 26.50
N SER A 115 -12.10 20.97 27.59
CA SER A 115 -12.15 20.32 28.91
C SER A 115 -13.14 19.15 28.99
N SER A 116 -14.20 19.13 28.17
CA SER A 116 -15.29 18.14 28.22
C SER A 116 -15.42 17.31 26.97
N LEU A 117 -14.70 17.66 25.90
CA LEU A 117 -14.80 17.06 24.57
C LEU A 117 -16.22 17.06 23.98
N VAL A 118 -17.05 17.98 24.48
CA VAL A 118 -18.43 18.13 24.02
C VAL A 118 -18.47 18.99 22.78
N GLN A 119 -19.15 18.50 21.75
CA GLN A 119 -19.35 19.24 20.49
C GLN A 119 -20.29 20.43 20.73
N VAL A 120 -19.92 21.58 20.22
CA VAL A 120 -20.71 22.83 20.27
C VAL A 120 -21.38 23.04 18.92
N GLY A 121 -22.71 22.91 18.93
CA GLY A 121 -23.51 23.05 17.71
C GLY A 121 -23.47 21.83 16.80
N SER A 122 -24.09 21.95 15.63
CA SER A 122 -24.05 20.91 14.59
C SER A 122 -22.81 21.03 13.73
N PRO A 123 -22.27 19.91 13.20
CA PRO A 123 -21.20 19.95 12.21
C PRO A 123 -21.59 20.80 11.00
N ILE A 124 -20.68 21.62 10.52
CA ILE A 124 -20.87 22.43 9.31
C ILE A 124 -20.30 21.65 8.13
N PRO A 125 -21.11 21.24 7.16
CA PRO A 125 -20.58 20.59 5.97
C PRO A 125 -19.80 21.62 5.13
N ILE A 126 -18.54 21.30 4.84
CA ILE A 126 -17.66 22.09 3.97
C ILE A 126 -17.71 21.54 2.54
N SER A 127 -17.69 20.22 2.42
CA SER A 127 -17.81 19.51 1.16
C SER A 127 -18.64 18.24 1.38
N ASN A 128 -19.46 17.87 0.41
CA ASN A 128 -20.30 16.70 0.46
C ASN A 128 -20.22 15.97 -0.88
N GLU A 129 -19.86 14.68 -0.84
CA GLU A 129 -19.69 13.82 -2.02
C GLU A 129 -18.81 14.43 -3.13
N GLU A 130 -17.77 15.17 -2.74
CA GLU A 130 -16.80 15.70 -3.69
C GLU A 130 -15.96 14.57 -4.28
N ASN A 131 -15.83 14.55 -5.62
CA ASN A 131 -14.97 13.58 -6.27
C ASN A 131 -13.53 13.78 -5.83
N THR A 132 -12.91 12.71 -5.35
CA THR A 132 -11.51 12.68 -4.97
C THR A 132 -10.80 11.53 -5.66
N THR A 133 -9.49 11.66 -5.82
CA THR A 133 -8.67 10.62 -6.41
C THR A 133 -7.40 10.43 -5.60
N PHE A 134 -6.93 9.18 -5.55
CA PHE A 134 -5.65 8.83 -4.96
C PHE A 134 -4.84 8.03 -5.97
N ASP A 135 -3.69 8.58 -6.37
CA ASP A 135 -2.83 7.95 -7.36
C ASP A 135 -1.94 6.89 -6.73
N LEU A 136 -1.97 5.68 -7.29
CA LEU A 136 -1.07 4.60 -6.94
C LEU A 136 0.11 4.54 -7.90
N PRO A 137 1.32 4.21 -7.43
CA PRO A 137 2.51 4.20 -8.26
C PRO A 137 2.50 3.05 -9.25
N LYS A 138 3.21 3.23 -10.36
CA LYS A 138 3.68 2.10 -11.16
C LYS A 138 4.67 1.30 -10.34
N LYS A 139 4.52 -0.04 -10.34
CA LYS A 139 5.49 -0.92 -9.69
C LYS A 139 6.11 -1.85 -10.70
N LEU A 140 7.42 -1.96 -10.65
CA LEU A 140 8.20 -2.91 -11.43
C LEU A 140 9.07 -3.71 -10.47
N SER A 141 8.93 -5.03 -10.51
CA SER A 141 9.70 -5.93 -9.65
C SER A 141 10.49 -6.92 -10.50
N PHE A 142 11.73 -7.15 -10.12
CA PHE A 142 12.60 -8.16 -10.70
C PHE A 142 13.02 -9.12 -9.61
N GLY A 143 12.91 -10.41 -9.88
CA GLY A 143 13.35 -11.46 -8.99
C GLY A 143 14.35 -12.38 -9.67
N LEU A 144 15.40 -12.75 -8.96
CA LEU A 144 16.37 -13.74 -9.38
C LEU A 144 16.59 -14.70 -8.22
N SER A 145 16.50 -16.00 -8.48
CA SER A 145 16.92 -16.99 -7.49
C SER A 145 17.79 -18.07 -8.12
N TYR A 146 18.75 -18.54 -7.35
CA TYR A 146 19.65 -19.64 -7.70
C TYR A 146 19.73 -20.63 -6.57
N GLY A 147 19.71 -21.91 -6.87
CA GLY A 147 19.81 -22.92 -5.82
C GLY A 147 20.10 -24.33 -6.34
N LEU A 148 20.49 -25.15 -5.37
CA LEU A 148 20.58 -26.59 -5.52
C LEU A 148 19.23 -27.19 -5.14
N VAL A 149 18.65 -27.97 -6.05
CA VAL A 149 17.34 -28.60 -5.85
C VAL A 149 17.32 -29.38 -4.53
N ASP A 150 16.31 -29.15 -3.71
CA ASP A 150 16.06 -29.79 -2.42
C ASP A 150 17.15 -29.56 -1.35
N LYS A 151 18.05 -28.57 -1.52
CA LYS A 151 19.10 -28.28 -0.50
C LYS A 151 19.14 -26.82 -0.09
N TYR A 152 19.37 -25.90 -1.01
CA TYR A 152 19.43 -24.50 -0.69
C TYR A 152 18.99 -23.64 -1.88
N ARG A 153 18.50 -22.44 -1.59
CA ARG A 153 18.18 -21.41 -2.57
C ARG A 153 18.56 -20.04 -2.01
N ILE A 154 19.14 -19.22 -2.86
CA ILE A 154 19.42 -17.80 -2.58
C ILE A 154 18.63 -16.98 -3.58
N GLY A 155 18.00 -15.91 -3.14
CA GLY A 155 17.21 -15.03 -3.97
C GLY A 155 17.50 -13.57 -3.73
N LEU A 156 17.39 -12.77 -4.79
CA LEU A 156 17.48 -11.32 -4.81
C LEU A 156 16.24 -10.77 -5.49
N ASP A 157 15.54 -9.85 -4.83
CA ASP A 157 14.44 -9.10 -5.42
C ASP A 157 14.75 -7.61 -5.42
N ILE A 158 14.36 -6.94 -6.50
CA ILE A 158 14.46 -5.49 -6.69
C ILE A 158 13.05 -4.98 -6.99
N ASN A 159 12.54 -4.11 -6.13
CA ASN A 159 11.23 -3.48 -6.29
C ASN A 159 11.40 -1.99 -6.53
N LEU A 160 10.81 -1.50 -7.61
CA LEU A 160 10.82 -0.10 -8.01
C LEU A 160 9.38 0.41 -8.02
N ALA A 161 9.09 1.46 -7.26
CA ALA A 161 7.81 2.13 -7.31
C ALA A 161 7.98 3.60 -7.72
N ASN A 162 7.34 3.97 -8.82
CA ASN A 162 7.41 5.32 -9.36
C ASN A 162 6.12 6.07 -9.01
N TRP A 163 6.21 6.97 -8.03
CA TRP A 163 5.13 7.80 -7.53
C TRP A 163 4.95 9.10 -8.29
N THR A 164 6.01 9.58 -8.96
CA THR A 164 6.03 10.90 -9.60
C THR A 164 5.43 10.92 -11.00
N SER A 165 5.16 9.75 -11.60
CA SER A 165 4.73 9.64 -13.00
C SER A 165 3.26 10.00 -13.24
N ASN A 166 2.46 10.20 -12.20
CA ASN A 166 1.01 10.36 -12.31
C ASN A 166 0.53 11.82 -12.29
N GLY A 167 1.42 12.78 -12.54
CA GLY A 167 1.05 14.19 -12.70
C GLY A 167 0.62 14.90 -11.42
N THR A 168 0.62 14.23 -10.29
CA THR A 168 0.45 14.87 -8.99
C THR A 168 1.72 15.66 -8.67
N ASN A 169 1.64 16.98 -8.80
CA ASN A 169 2.68 17.90 -8.31
C ASN A 169 2.83 17.85 -6.76
N ASN A 170 2.62 16.68 -6.19
CA ASN A 170 2.74 16.47 -4.77
C ASN A 170 4.21 16.26 -4.43
N THR A 171 4.91 17.34 -4.14
CA THR A 171 6.33 17.39 -3.76
C THR A 171 6.69 16.55 -2.51
N ARG A 172 5.70 15.89 -1.89
CA ARG A 172 5.86 15.07 -0.69
C ARG A 172 6.04 13.58 -0.97
N VAL A 173 5.90 13.15 -2.22
CA VAL A 173 5.99 11.73 -2.60
C VAL A 173 7.23 11.50 -3.43
N GLN A 174 8.07 10.54 -3.03
CA GLN A 174 9.30 10.18 -3.73
C GLN A 174 9.22 8.77 -4.27
N ASN A 175 9.96 8.51 -5.34
CA ASN A 175 10.13 7.16 -5.87
C ASN A 175 10.84 6.27 -4.85
N THR A 176 10.39 5.03 -4.73
CA THR A 176 10.97 4.07 -3.81
C THR A 176 11.68 2.95 -4.55
N GLN A 177 12.82 2.54 -3.98
CA GLN A 177 13.59 1.38 -4.43
C GLN A 177 13.82 0.49 -3.22
N GLU A 178 13.56 -0.80 -3.39
CA GLU A 178 13.73 -1.79 -2.34
C GLU A 178 14.57 -2.95 -2.88
N PHE A 179 15.54 -3.39 -2.11
CA PHE A 179 16.39 -4.54 -2.40
C PHE A 179 16.21 -5.56 -1.30
N ILE A 180 15.83 -6.78 -1.67
CA ILE A 180 15.57 -7.86 -0.73
C ILE A 180 16.50 -9.00 -1.09
N LEU A 181 17.29 -9.45 -0.09
CA LEU A 181 18.12 -10.66 -0.18
C LEU A 181 17.53 -11.71 0.75
N GLY A 182 17.30 -12.90 0.22
CA GLY A 182 16.75 -14.01 0.98
C GLY A 182 17.47 -15.32 0.69
N GLY A 183 17.34 -16.27 1.61
CA GLY A 183 17.88 -17.62 1.45
C GLY A 183 17.02 -18.66 2.14
N GLU A 184 16.98 -19.83 1.56
CA GLU A 184 16.30 -21.02 2.07
C GLU A 184 17.30 -22.18 2.13
N MET A 185 17.29 -22.92 3.23
CA MET A 185 18.04 -24.16 3.37
C MET A 185 17.07 -25.25 3.80
N THR A 186 17.02 -26.34 3.04
CA THR A 186 16.21 -27.51 3.35
C THR A 186 17.13 -28.60 3.88
N PRO A 187 17.05 -28.97 5.17
CA PRO A 187 17.75 -30.13 5.71
C PRO A 187 17.31 -31.39 4.97
N ASP A 188 18.23 -32.35 4.81
CA ASP A 188 17.98 -33.57 4.04
C ASP A 188 16.82 -34.38 4.66
N SER A 189 15.62 -34.19 4.13
CA SER A 189 14.38 -34.81 4.63
C SER A 189 14.31 -36.32 4.33
N ARG A 190 15.27 -36.85 3.56
CA ARG A 190 15.35 -38.27 3.20
C ARG A 190 16.09 -39.11 4.20
N ASN A 191 16.80 -38.52 5.16
CA ASN A 191 17.41 -39.22 6.30
C ASN A 191 16.43 -39.25 7.47
N ILE A 192 15.30 -39.91 7.31
CA ILE A 192 14.52 -40.42 8.45
C ILE A 192 15.30 -41.62 8.97
N THR A 193 16.21 -41.37 9.87
CA THR A 193 16.77 -42.44 10.70
C THR A 193 15.63 -43.00 11.52
N ASN A 194 15.23 -44.21 11.21
CA ASN A 194 14.34 -45.01 12.04
C ASN A 194 14.99 -45.15 13.41
N TYR A 195 14.41 -44.51 14.44
CA TYR A 195 14.59 -44.84 15.82
C TYR A 195 13.58 -45.90 16.23
#